data_9e4f955dd2efe59c6d7fe9fd27b7e7e8
#
_entry.id   9e4f955dd2efe59c6d7fe9fd27b7e7e8
#
_cell.length_a   1.000
_cell.length_b   1.000
_cell.length_c   1.000
_cell.angle_alpha   90.00
_cell.angle_beta   90.00
_cell.angle_gamma   90.00
#
_symmetry.space_group_name_H-M   'P 1'
#
loop_
_entity.id
_entity.type
_entity.pdbx_description
1 polymer ?
#
loop_
_entity_poly.entity_id
_entity_poly.type
_entity_poly.pdbx_seq_one_letter_code
_entity_poly.pdbx_strand_id
1 'polypeptide(L)'
;MSATLSTTQTHFAQVLNLVRDAGYLKKKPSFYIIRLVAISLIAGALWTGAGFLAWAANHNEWWMIAAFVLVALLGVMSAQYGFIAHEAAHRQIFRNNKLNDWTGLVLANLFAGLSYGFWLRKHNKHHQRPNQIGEDPDIAIRVLSFTTESKLAKKGIERWFSDRQGYLFPILLLFTGFDLLLDSLAGLGRKDRPIGIRILEFSLMLIRQFAPYVVLAIMFGPFWAMAMWFVMMMSFGFFMGAAFAPNHKGMPLIAKDSKLDFFSRQVLTSRNIKGSWLKDNLMG
;
A
#
# COMPACT_ATOMS: atom_id res chain seq x y z
N MET A 1 -23.30 28.21 -17.77
CA MET A 1 -22.11 27.50 -17.20
C MET A 1 -21.89 27.77 -15.68
N SER A 2 -22.37 28.87 -15.15
CA SER A 2 -22.22 29.27 -13.71
C SER A 2 -23.16 28.49 -12.76
N ALA A 3 -24.36 28.10 -13.18
CA ALA A 3 -25.35 27.48 -12.30
C ALA A 3 -25.00 26.01 -11.90
N THR A 4 -24.35 25.27 -12.78
CA THR A 4 -23.95 23.87 -12.49
C THR A 4 -22.80 23.75 -11.50
N LEU A 5 -21.84 24.69 -11.52
CA LEU A 5 -20.73 24.73 -10.56
C LEU A 5 -21.22 25.07 -9.15
N SER A 6 -22.23 25.92 -9.01
CA SER A 6 -22.80 26.30 -7.72
C SER A 6 -23.58 25.14 -7.06
N THR A 7 -24.29 24.32 -7.83
CA THR A 7 -25.05 23.19 -7.28
C THR A 7 -24.16 22.07 -6.79
N THR A 8 -23.09 21.71 -7.50
CA THR A 8 -22.17 20.62 -7.10
C THR A 8 -21.34 21.02 -5.87
N GLN A 9 -20.86 22.27 -5.79
CA GLN A 9 -20.21 22.79 -4.59
C GLN A 9 -21.17 22.79 -3.38
N THR A 10 -22.46 23.07 -3.61
CA THR A 10 -23.49 23.03 -2.57
C THR A 10 -23.70 21.60 -2.07
N HIS A 11 -23.76 20.60 -2.96
CA HIS A 11 -23.91 19.18 -2.58
C HIS A 11 -22.70 18.66 -1.78
N PHE A 12 -21.47 18.96 -2.21
CA PHE A 12 -20.27 18.60 -1.45
C PHE A 12 -20.26 19.22 -0.05
N ALA A 13 -20.59 20.51 0.07
CA ALA A 13 -20.67 21.22 1.35
C ALA A 13 -21.74 20.62 2.28
N GLN A 14 -22.90 20.25 1.74
CA GLN A 14 -23.97 19.57 2.50
C GLN A 14 -23.49 18.21 3.05
N VAL A 15 -22.89 17.37 2.20
CA VAL A 15 -22.34 16.06 2.63
C VAL A 15 -21.25 16.25 3.68
N LEU A 16 -20.34 17.22 3.48
CA LEU A 16 -19.26 17.51 4.44
C LEU A 16 -19.82 17.96 5.81
N ASN A 17 -20.88 18.75 5.84
CA ASN A 17 -21.54 19.17 7.08
C ASN A 17 -22.18 17.97 7.77
N LEU A 18 -22.92 17.12 7.06
CA LEU A 18 -23.49 15.89 7.63
C LEU A 18 -22.41 14.98 8.26
N VAL A 19 -21.29 14.78 7.57
CA VAL A 19 -20.16 13.98 8.07
C VAL A 19 -19.52 14.61 9.31
N ARG A 20 -19.41 15.97 9.32
CA ARG A 20 -18.89 16.72 10.47
C ARG A 20 -19.82 16.62 11.67
N ASP A 21 -21.12 16.83 11.48
CA ASP A 21 -22.13 16.82 12.53
C ASP A 21 -22.28 15.41 13.13
N ALA A 22 -22.13 14.38 12.31
CA ALA A 22 -22.04 12.98 12.75
C ALA A 22 -20.74 12.67 13.53
N GLY A 23 -19.79 13.61 13.58
CA GLY A 23 -18.54 13.46 14.33
C GLY A 23 -17.46 12.60 13.66
N TYR A 24 -17.64 12.17 12.41
CA TYR A 24 -16.68 11.31 11.70
C TYR A 24 -15.36 12.02 11.36
N LEU A 25 -15.29 13.34 11.42
CA LEU A 25 -14.04 14.10 11.22
C LEU A 25 -13.19 14.21 12.49
N LYS A 26 -13.64 13.68 13.63
CA LYS A 26 -12.90 13.74 14.89
C LYS A 26 -11.70 12.81 14.87
N LYS A 27 -10.52 13.33 15.17
CA LYS A 27 -9.29 12.52 15.31
C LYS A 27 -9.41 11.56 16.50
N LYS A 28 -8.95 10.32 16.32
CA LYS A 28 -8.94 9.28 17.35
C LYS A 28 -7.55 8.67 17.51
N PRO A 29 -6.55 9.38 18.05
CA PRO A 29 -5.17 8.90 18.14
C PRO A 29 -5.06 7.57 18.90
N SER A 30 -5.85 7.38 19.97
CA SER A 30 -5.84 6.16 20.78
C SER A 30 -6.15 4.91 19.96
N PHE A 31 -7.08 4.99 19.01
CA PHE A 31 -7.38 3.87 18.12
C PHE A 31 -6.15 3.41 17.34
N TYR A 32 -5.42 4.34 16.72
CA TYR A 32 -4.23 4.04 15.93
C TYR A 32 -3.05 3.58 16.79
N ILE A 33 -2.89 4.14 17.99
CA ILE A 33 -1.85 3.73 18.95
C ILE A 33 -2.11 2.29 19.41
N ILE A 34 -3.33 1.95 19.79
CA ILE A 34 -3.71 0.58 20.21
C ILE A 34 -3.47 -0.38 19.05
N ARG A 35 -3.89 -0.02 17.83
CA ARG A 35 -3.66 -0.84 16.63
C ARG A 35 -2.17 -1.03 16.36
N LEU A 36 -1.36 0.01 16.46
CA LEU A 36 0.09 -0.06 16.27
C LEU A 36 0.75 -0.98 17.31
N VAL A 37 0.35 -0.86 18.58
CA VAL A 37 0.84 -1.73 19.66
C VAL A 37 0.45 -3.19 19.37
N ALA A 38 -0.81 -3.46 19.02
CA ALA A 38 -1.28 -4.80 18.71
C ALA A 38 -0.51 -5.43 17.55
N ILE A 39 -0.33 -4.70 16.44
CA ILE A 39 0.46 -5.16 15.29
C ILE A 39 1.90 -5.45 15.70
N SER A 40 2.51 -4.59 16.52
CA SER A 40 3.90 -4.77 16.97
C SER A 40 4.05 -5.99 17.90
N LEU A 41 3.09 -6.23 18.77
CA LEU A 41 3.07 -7.43 19.62
C LEU A 41 2.91 -8.71 18.79
N ILE A 42 2.00 -8.70 17.81
CA ILE A 42 1.83 -9.83 16.87
C ILE A 42 3.12 -10.07 16.07
N ALA A 43 3.72 -9.01 15.50
CA ALA A 43 4.97 -9.14 14.76
C ALA A 43 6.11 -9.66 15.65
N GLY A 44 6.21 -9.19 16.89
CA GLY A 44 7.16 -9.71 17.89
C GLY A 44 6.95 -11.19 18.19
N ALA A 45 5.69 -11.60 18.40
CA ALA A 45 5.35 -13.02 18.62
C ALA A 45 5.70 -13.89 17.40
N LEU A 46 5.45 -13.40 16.18
CA LEU A 46 5.81 -14.11 14.94
C LEU A 46 7.34 -14.27 14.80
N TRP A 47 8.12 -13.22 15.11
CA TRP A 47 9.59 -13.29 15.13
C TRP A 47 10.10 -14.25 16.20
N THR A 48 9.54 -14.21 17.41
CA THR A 48 9.90 -15.14 18.50
C THR A 48 9.55 -16.58 18.10
N GLY A 49 8.38 -16.80 17.52
CA GLY A 49 7.99 -18.12 17.00
C GLY A 49 8.93 -18.63 15.91
N ALA A 50 9.34 -17.77 14.96
CA ALA A 50 10.32 -18.13 13.94
C ALA A 50 11.69 -18.50 14.56
N GLY A 51 12.14 -17.74 15.56
CA GLY A 51 13.36 -18.06 16.31
C GLY A 51 13.27 -19.38 17.07
N PHE A 52 12.13 -19.66 17.71
CA PHE A 52 11.89 -20.94 18.37
C PHE A 52 11.90 -22.11 17.38
N LEU A 53 11.26 -21.95 16.21
CA LEU A 53 11.27 -22.96 15.15
C LEU A 53 12.69 -23.19 14.63
N ALA A 54 13.49 -22.17 14.46
CA ALA A 54 14.88 -22.28 14.04
C ALA A 54 15.72 -23.07 15.07
N TRP A 55 15.51 -22.79 16.34
CA TRP A 55 16.20 -23.49 17.43
C TRP A 55 15.74 -24.94 17.57
N ALA A 56 14.42 -25.21 17.49
CA ALA A 56 13.85 -26.55 17.69
C ALA A 56 13.98 -27.45 16.44
N ALA A 57 14.13 -26.86 15.25
CA ALA A 57 13.83 -27.56 14.01
C ALA A 57 14.89 -28.59 13.60
N ASN A 58 16.14 -28.44 14.02
CA ASN A 58 17.24 -29.30 13.56
C ASN A 58 17.09 -29.68 12.06
N HIS A 59 16.58 -28.74 11.24
CA HIS A 59 16.21 -28.84 9.81
C HIS A 59 15.08 -29.82 9.46
N ASN A 60 14.17 -30.12 10.38
CA ASN A 60 12.98 -30.91 10.07
C ASN A 60 12.07 -30.14 9.10
N GLU A 61 11.61 -30.79 8.03
CA GLU A 61 10.83 -30.18 6.95
C GLU A 61 9.53 -29.52 7.43
N TRP A 62 8.83 -30.11 8.37
CA TRP A 62 7.59 -29.55 8.92
C TRP A 62 7.79 -28.22 9.65
N TRP A 63 8.90 -28.11 10.39
CA TRP A 63 9.27 -26.87 11.07
C TRP A 63 9.65 -25.78 10.07
N MET A 64 10.29 -26.16 8.96
CA MET A 64 10.57 -25.21 7.88
C MET A 64 9.30 -24.67 7.24
N ILE A 65 8.29 -25.53 6.96
CA ILE A 65 7.00 -25.09 6.44
C ILE A 65 6.34 -24.12 7.42
N ALA A 66 6.32 -24.44 8.73
CA ALA A 66 5.78 -23.55 9.76
C ALA A 66 6.52 -22.20 9.81
N ALA A 67 7.85 -22.19 9.67
CA ALA A 67 8.64 -20.96 9.62
C ALA A 67 8.28 -20.09 8.39
N PHE A 68 8.09 -20.69 7.22
CA PHE A 68 7.63 -19.98 6.02
C PHE A 68 6.24 -19.34 6.24
N VAL A 69 5.32 -20.03 6.93
CA VAL A 69 4.01 -19.48 7.27
C VAL A 69 4.14 -18.26 8.19
N LEU A 70 4.98 -18.35 9.24
CA LEU A 70 5.20 -17.21 10.15
C LEU A 70 5.81 -16.01 9.42
N VAL A 71 6.76 -16.26 8.51
CA VAL A 71 7.39 -15.21 7.70
C VAL A 71 6.39 -14.60 6.70
N ALA A 72 5.51 -15.40 6.11
CA ALA A 72 4.41 -14.86 5.28
C ALA A 72 3.50 -13.93 6.10
N LEU A 73 3.16 -14.30 7.33
CA LEU A 73 2.37 -13.44 8.24
C LEU A 73 3.12 -12.17 8.63
N LEU A 74 4.46 -12.20 8.76
CA LEU A 74 5.26 -10.97 8.93
C LEU A 74 5.13 -10.03 7.72
N GLY A 75 5.00 -10.56 6.51
CA GLY A 75 4.68 -9.78 5.32
C GLY A 75 3.31 -9.08 5.44
N VAL A 76 2.29 -9.78 5.95
CA VAL A 76 0.97 -9.19 6.25
C VAL A 76 1.10 -8.08 7.31
N MET A 77 1.88 -8.30 8.37
CA MET A 77 2.10 -7.25 9.39
C MET A 77 2.79 -6.02 8.78
N SER A 78 3.70 -6.20 7.84
CA SER A 78 4.31 -5.09 7.11
C SER A 78 3.27 -4.26 6.35
N ALA A 79 2.27 -4.88 5.75
CA ALA A 79 1.15 -4.18 5.10
C ALA A 79 0.30 -3.41 6.13
N GLN A 80 0.08 -3.97 7.34
CA GLN A 80 -0.66 -3.26 8.39
C GLN A 80 0.04 -1.97 8.83
N TYR A 81 1.38 -1.96 8.93
CA TYR A 81 2.13 -0.71 9.16
C TYR A 81 1.96 0.26 7.98
N GLY A 82 1.92 -0.25 6.75
CA GLY A 82 1.63 0.53 5.55
C GLY A 82 0.27 1.22 5.61
N PHE A 83 -0.78 0.54 6.09
CA PHE A 83 -2.11 1.13 6.25
C PHE A 83 -2.13 2.24 7.31
N ILE A 84 -1.45 2.08 8.45
CA ILE A 84 -1.34 3.17 9.43
C ILE A 84 -0.53 4.34 8.85
N ALA A 85 0.52 4.08 8.06
CA ALA A 85 1.26 5.12 7.35
C ALA A 85 0.37 5.87 6.34
N HIS A 86 -0.54 5.16 5.66
CA HIS A 86 -1.54 5.74 4.78
C HIS A 86 -2.47 6.71 5.52
N GLU A 87 -3.01 6.31 6.68
CA GLU A 87 -3.85 7.17 7.51
C GLU A 87 -3.08 8.40 8.03
N ALA A 88 -1.81 8.22 8.39
CA ALA A 88 -0.94 9.32 8.77
C ALA A 88 -0.73 10.31 7.62
N ALA A 89 -0.56 9.82 6.39
CA ALA A 89 -0.42 10.65 5.19
C ALA A 89 -1.68 11.49 4.89
N HIS A 90 -2.86 10.93 5.16
CA HIS A 90 -4.12 11.67 5.14
C HIS A 90 -4.34 12.55 6.37
N ARG A 91 -3.34 12.61 7.29
CA ARG A 91 -3.40 13.42 8.51
C ARG A 91 -4.59 13.06 9.39
N GLN A 92 -5.00 11.79 9.40
CA GLN A 92 -6.17 11.32 10.14
C GLN A 92 -5.88 11.00 11.60
N ILE A 93 -4.62 10.70 11.98
CA ILE A 93 -4.24 10.19 13.30
C ILE A 93 -4.19 11.32 14.34
N PHE A 94 -3.30 12.30 14.12
CA PHE A 94 -3.00 13.34 15.09
C PHE A 94 -3.49 14.70 14.63
N ARG A 95 -3.75 15.62 15.57
CA ARG A 95 -4.02 17.04 15.27
C ARG A 95 -2.78 17.76 14.74
N ASN A 96 -1.59 17.35 15.22
CA ASN A 96 -0.32 17.90 14.79
C ASN A 96 0.10 17.25 13.45
N ASN A 97 0.19 18.06 12.40
CA ASN A 97 0.57 17.61 11.06
C ASN A 97 2.00 17.05 11.01
N LYS A 98 2.96 17.65 11.73
CA LYS A 98 4.34 17.15 11.78
C LYS A 98 4.41 15.75 12.38
N LEU A 99 3.58 15.47 13.40
CA LEU A 99 3.52 14.15 14.02
C LEU A 99 2.95 13.11 13.04
N ASN A 100 1.93 13.46 12.25
CA ASN A 100 1.44 12.58 11.17
C ASN A 100 2.55 12.34 10.12
N ASP A 101 3.23 13.38 9.67
CA ASP A 101 4.27 13.27 8.63
C ASP A 101 5.43 12.37 9.10
N TRP A 102 5.89 12.50 10.36
CA TRP A 102 6.90 11.63 10.93
C TRP A 102 6.43 10.20 11.15
N THR A 103 5.20 10.01 11.63
CA THR A 103 4.59 8.67 11.78
C THR A 103 4.51 7.99 10.43
N GLY A 104 4.00 8.68 9.40
CA GLY A 104 3.94 8.16 8.04
C GLY A 104 5.33 7.80 7.50
N LEU A 105 6.31 8.69 7.68
CA LEU A 105 7.70 8.45 7.23
C LEU A 105 8.30 7.21 7.89
N VAL A 106 8.23 7.10 9.21
CA VAL A 106 8.82 5.96 9.92
C VAL A 106 8.13 4.66 9.55
N LEU A 107 6.78 4.63 9.58
CA LEU A 107 6.04 3.40 9.31
C LEU A 107 6.16 2.95 7.85
N ALA A 108 6.13 3.87 6.89
CA ALA A 108 6.30 3.53 5.48
C ALA A 108 7.71 3.03 5.19
N ASN A 109 8.75 3.74 5.63
CA ASN A 109 10.13 3.40 5.24
C ASN A 109 10.70 2.24 6.05
N LEU A 110 10.53 2.24 7.40
CA LEU A 110 11.17 1.27 8.28
C LEU A 110 10.36 -0.02 8.43
N PHE A 111 9.03 0.03 8.35
CA PHE A 111 8.18 -1.14 8.62
C PHE A 111 7.53 -1.70 7.34
N ALA A 112 7.04 -0.86 6.44
CA ALA A 112 6.51 -1.31 5.15
C ALA A 112 7.61 -1.43 4.07
N GLY A 113 8.70 -0.66 4.16
CA GLY A 113 9.82 -0.71 3.21
C GLY A 113 9.58 0.08 1.93
N LEU A 114 8.75 1.12 1.99
CA LEU A 114 8.38 1.98 0.87
C LEU A 114 8.81 3.42 1.13
N SER A 115 9.33 4.13 0.12
CA SER A 115 9.59 5.56 0.25
C SER A 115 8.30 6.34 0.47
N TYR A 116 8.19 6.97 1.63
CA TYR A 116 7.05 7.81 1.98
C TYR A 116 6.87 8.98 1.01
N GLY A 117 7.97 9.59 0.57
CA GLY A 117 7.93 10.68 -0.40
C GLY A 117 7.46 10.25 -1.79
N PHE A 118 7.93 9.10 -2.28
CA PHE A 118 7.44 8.52 -3.53
C PHE A 118 5.94 8.21 -3.42
N TRP A 119 5.56 7.51 -2.35
CA TRP A 119 4.20 7.08 -2.17
C TRP A 119 3.23 8.28 -2.06
N LEU A 120 3.54 9.32 -1.28
CA LEU A 120 2.74 10.55 -1.19
C LEU A 120 2.47 11.18 -2.56
N ARG A 121 3.49 11.27 -3.43
CA ARG A 121 3.32 11.85 -4.77
C ARG A 121 2.36 11.03 -5.62
N LYS A 122 2.59 9.71 -5.68
CA LYS A 122 1.77 8.77 -6.45
C LYS A 122 0.34 8.78 -5.95
N HIS A 123 0.17 8.65 -4.65
CA HIS A 123 -1.13 8.57 -3.98
C HIS A 123 -1.94 9.86 -4.08
N ASN A 124 -1.33 11.02 -3.85
CA ASN A 124 -2.00 12.30 -4.01
C ASN A 124 -2.44 12.54 -5.46
N LYS A 125 -1.64 12.12 -6.45
CA LYS A 125 -2.01 12.22 -7.85
C LYS A 125 -3.21 11.32 -8.17
N HIS A 126 -3.21 10.08 -7.64
CA HIS A 126 -4.34 9.17 -7.74
C HIS A 126 -5.62 9.79 -7.12
N HIS A 127 -5.56 10.28 -5.87
CA HIS A 127 -6.71 10.89 -5.22
C HIS A 127 -7.25 12.14 -5.91
N GLN A 128 -6.40 12.92 -6.56
CA GLN A 128 -6.85 14.08 -7.33
C GLN A 128 -7.64 13.67 -8.58
N ARG A 129 -7.24 12.57 -9.23
CA ARG A 129 -7.78 12.17 -10.53
C ARG A 129 -7.92 10.65 -10.67
N PRO A 130 -8.69 9.99 -9.76
CA PRO A 130 -8.84 8.54 -9.81
C PRO A 130 -9.47 8.09 -11.13
N ASN A 131 -8.95 7.02 -11.68
CA ASN A 131 -9.36 6.40 -12.94
C ASN A 131 -9.33 7.35 -14.16
N GLN A 132 -8.65 8.51 -14.10
CA GLN A 132 -8.54 9.40 -15.26
C GLN A 132 -7.39 8.99 -16.17
N ILE A 133 -7.71 8.71 -17.44
CA ILE A 133 -6.75 8.26 -18.45
C ILE A 133 -5.64 9.31 -18.64
N GLY A 134 -4.38 8.86 -18.58
CA GLY A 134 -3.19 9.70 -18.71
C GLY A 134 -2.81 10.50 -17.45
N GLU A 135 -3.64 10.49 -16.40
CA GLU A 135 -3.42 11.24 -15.18
C GLU A 135 -3.22 10.33 -13.95
N ASP A 136 -4.05 9.28 -13.83
CA ASP A 136 -3.98 8.37 -12.69
C ASP A 136 -2.81 7.37 -12.84
N PRO A 137 -1.81 7.39 -11.94
CA PRO A 137 -0.71 6.43 -11.98
C PRO A 137 -1.16 4.99 -11.72
N ASP A 138 -2.31 4.77 -11.07
CA ASP A 138 -2.76 3.43 -10.70
C ASP A 138 -3.46 2.68 -11.86
N ILE A 139 -3.72 3.37 -12.97
CA ILE A 139 -4.14 2.74 -14.23
C ILE A 139 -3.05 2.77 -15.31
N ALA A 140 -1.87 3.32 -15.01
CA ALA A 140 -0.70 3.38 -15.91
C ALA A 140 0.29 2.23 -15.65
N ILE A 141 -0.21 1.02 -15.40
CA ILE A 141 0.61 -0.16 -15.05
C ILE A 141 1.14 -0.82 -16.31
N ARG A 142 2.46 -1.13 -16.35
CA ARG A 142 3.13 -1.68 -17.53
C ARG A 142 2.49 -2.97 -18.05
N VAL A 143 2.20 -3.91 -17.18
CA VAL A 143 1.70 -5.25 -17.54
C VAL A 143 0.18 -5.35 -17.61
N LEU A 144 -0.56 -4.36 -17.11
CA LEU A 144 -2.02 -4.32 -17.16
C LEU A 144 -2.50 -3.27 -18.16
N SER A 145 -3.65 -3.51 -18.77
CA SER A 145 -4.31 -2.56 -19.69
C SER A 145 -5.73 -2.32 -19.24
N PHE A 146 -6.09 -1.06 -19.08
CA PHE A 146 -7.43 -0.65 -18.67
C PHE A 146 -8.25 -0.09 -19.84
N THR A 147 -7.60 0.22 -20.98
CA THR A 147 -8.26 0.66 -22.22
C THR A 147 -7.81 -0.20 -23.39
N THR A 148 -8.61 -0.23 -24.45
CA THR A 148 -8.28 -0.92 -25.71
C THR A 148 -7.03 -0.30 -26.34
N GLU A 149 -6.90 1.01 -26.31
CA GLU A 149 -5.74 1.75 -26.86
C GLU A 149 -4.47 1.36 -26.12
N SER A 150 -4.50 1.34 -24.78
CA SER A 150 -3.39 0.89 -23.93
C SER A 150 -2.99 -0.55 -24.26
N LYS A 151 -3.97 -1.42 -24.46
CA LYS A 151 -3.73 -2.82 -24.82
C LYS A 151 -3.09 -2.97 -26.20
N LEU A 152 -3.56 -2.22 -27.20
CA LEU A 152 -3.03 -2.26 -28.57
C LEU A 152 -1.62 -1.66 -28.68
N ALA A 153 -1.29 -0.68 -27.84
CA ALA A 153 0.03 -0.07 -27.82
C ALA A 153 1.13 -0.99 -27.27
N LYS A 154 0.77 -2.03 -26.50
CA LYS A 154 1.74 -2.98 -25.91
C LYS A 154 2.24 -3.99 -26.92
N LYS A 155 3.50 -4.43 -26.76
CA LYS A 155 4.17 -5.42 -27.62
C LYS A 155 4.87 -6.49 -26.77
N GLY A 156 5.23 -7.60 -27.40
CA GLY A 156 6.01 -8.67 -26.77
C GLY A 156 5.40 -9.16 -25.45
N ILE A 157 6.24 -9.25 -24.45
CA ILE A 157 5.85 -9.80 -23.13
C ILE A 157 4.78 -8.96 -22.41
N GLU A 158 4.81 -7.64 -22.55
CA GLU A 158 3.78 -6.76 -21.95
C GLU A 158 2.41 -7.01 -22.56
N ARG A 159 2.35 -7.26 -23.88
CA ARG A 159 1.12 -7.63 -24.58
C ARG A 159 0.62 -9.00 -24.13
N TRP A 160 1.51 -9.97 -23.98
CA TRP A 160 1.18 -11.31 -23.52
C TRP A 160 0.52 -11.30 -22.14
N PHE A 161 1.08 -10.53 -21.19
CA PHE A 161 0.49 -10.33 -19.86
C PHE A 161 -0.87 -9.62 -19.94
N SER A 162 -0.96 -8.56 -20.73
CA SER A 162 -2.18 -7.78 -20.90
C SER A 162 -3.33 -8.62 -21.51
N ASP A 163 -3.03 -9.52 -22.44
CA ASP A 163 -4.03 -10.42 -23.04
C ASP A 163 -4.59 -11.44 -22.03
N ARG A 164 -3.82 -11.79 -21.00
CA ARG A 164 -4.12 -12.80 -19.97
C ARG A 164 -4.36 -12.20 -18.59
N GLN A 165 -4.45 -10.90 -18.47
CA GLN A 165 -4.47 -10.19 -17.18
C GLN A 165 -5.58 -10.64 -16.23
N GLY A 166 -6.74 -11.07 -16.75
CA GLY A 166 -7.83 -11.57 -15.92
C GLY A 166 -7.46 -12.80 -15.10
N TYR A 167 -6.67 -13.71 -15.68
CA TYR A 167 -6.20 -14.92 -15.01
C TYR A 167 -4.91 -14.68 -14.20
N LEU A 168 -4.05 -13.79 -14.68
CA LEU A 168 -2.76 -13.52 -14.07
C LEU A 168 -2.83 -12.51 -12.93
N PHE A 169 -3.92 -11.76 -12.81
CA PHE A 169 -4.05 -10.70 -11.82
C PHE A 169 -3.76 -11.15 -10.38
N PRO A 170 -4.30 -12.26 -9.86
CA PRO A 170 -3.97 -12.73 -8.51
C PRO A 170 -2.48 -13.05 -8.33
N ILE A 171 -1.82 -13.58 -9.38
CA ILE A 171 -0.38 -13.87 -9.38
C ILE A 171 0.43 -12.58 -9.40
N LEU A 172 0.00 -11.59 -10.21
CA LEU A 172 0.68 -10.29 -10.29
C LEU A 172 0.62 -9.52 -8.97
N LEU A 173 -0.42 -9.73 -8.15
CA LEU A 173 -0.50 -9.14 -6.81
C LEU A 173 0.66 -9.57 -5.91
N LEU A 174 1.17 -10.79 -6.04
CA LEU A 174 2.33 -11.26 -5.29
C LEU A 174 3.59 -10.42 -5.56
N PHE A 175 3.70 -9.86 -6.76
CA PHE A 175 4.85 -9.05 -7.19
C PHE A 175 4.68 -7.55 -6.90
N THR A 176 3.51 -7.11 -6.43
CA THR A 176 3.24 -5.69 -6.11
C THR A 176 4.25 -5.14 -5.10
N GLY A 177 4.71 -5.94 -4.13
CA GLY A 177 5.70 -5.50 -3.15
C GLY A 177 7.05 -5.15 -3.78
N PHE A 178 7.48 -5.92 -4.78
CA PHE A 178 8.73 -5.65 -5.52
C PHE A 178 8.59 -4.43 -6.42
N ASP A 179 7.45 -4.29 -7.12
CA ASP A 179 7.14 -3.14 -7.96
C ASP A 179 7.16 -1.84 -7.14
N LEU A 180 6.50 -1.82 -5.99
CA LEU A 180 6.49 -0.70 -5.06
C LEU A 180 7.90 -0.38 -4.51
N LEU A 181 8.73 -1.40 -4.25
CA LEU A 181 10.12 -1.20 -3.81
C LEU A 181 10.96 -0.55 -4.92
N LEU A 182 10.88 -1.06 -6.15
CA LEU A 182 11.61 -0.50 -7.30
C LEU A 182 11.18 0.94 -7.59
N ASP A 183 9.89 1.21 -7.59
CA ASP A 183 9.32 2.54 -7.75
C ASP A 183 9.75 3.49 -6.63
N SER A 184 9.83 2.99 -5.38
CA SER A 184 10.33 3.76 -4.23
C SER A 184 11.79 4.15 -4.41
N LEU A 185 12.66 3.21 -4.83
CA LEU A 185 14.07 3.47 -5.10
C LEU A 185 14.25 4.49 -6.23
N ALA A 186 13.52 4.32 -7.33
CA ALA A 186 13.52 5.28 -8.44
C ALA A 186 13.01 6.67 -7.98
N GLY A 187 12.00 6.69 -7.12
CA GLY A 187 11.42 7.91 -6.56
C GLY A 187 12.37 8.72 -5.68
N LEU A 188 13.32 8.09 -5.00
CA LEU A 188 14.34 8.76 -4.19
C LEU A 188 15.32 9.60 -5.05
N GLY A 189 15.46 9.31 -6.34
CA GLY A 189 16.26 10.10 -7.28
C GLY A 189 15.71 11.51 -7.53
N ARG A 190 14.43 11.77 -7.27
CA ARG A 190 13.79 13.08 -7.49
C ARG A 190 14.27 14.12 -6.49
N LYS A 191 14.49 15.35 -6.96
CA LYS A 191 15.01 16.47 -6.16
C LYS A 191 13.91 17.36 -5.54
N ASP A 192 12.72 16.83 -5.38
CA ASP A 192 11.54 17.54 -4.84
C ASP A 192 11.48 17.54 -3.30
N ARG A 193 12.40 16.84 -2.63
CA ARG A 193 12.57 16.80 -1.17
C ARG A 193 14.02 17.09 -0.78
N PRO A 194 14.26 17.66 0.42
CA PRO A 194 15.60 17.88 0.94
C PRO A 194 16.45 16.61 0.92
N ILE A 195 17.71 16.72 0.57
CA ILE A 195 18.63 15.58 0.46
C ILE A 195 18.71 14.77 1.75
N GLY A 196 18.72 15.42 2.92
CA GLY A 196 18.75 14.74 4.22
C GLY A 196 17.54 13.83 4.46
N ILE A 197 16.34 14.25 4.04
CA ILE A 197 15.14 13.42 4.13
C ILE A 197 15.23 12.23 3.18
N ARG A 198 15.73 12.41 1.96
CA ARG A 198 15.92 11.35 0.98
C ARG A 198 16.93 10.30 1.45
N ILE A 199 18.03 10.74 2.06
CA ILE A 199 19.01 9.85 2.69
C ILE A 199 18.39 9.08 3.85
N LEU A 200 17.63 9.75 4.71
CA LEU A 200 16.92 9.10 5.81
C LEU A 200 15.94 8.03 5.30
N GLU A 201 15.10 8.37 4.32
CA GLU A 201 14.17 7.40 3.70
C GLU A 201 14.92 6.18 3.15
N PHE A 202 15.99 6.41 2.38
CA PHE A 202 16.82 5.35 1.82
C PHE A 202 17.42 4.47 2.92
N SER A 203 18.00 5.07 3.98
CA SER A 203 18.60 4.33 5.09
C SER A 203 17.57 3.46 5.83
N LEU A 204 16.38 4.01 6.13
CA LEU A 204 15.31 3.25 6.78
C LEU A 204 14.81 2.11 5.89
N MET A 205 14.67 2.32 4.59
CA MET A 205 14.31 1.26 3.64
C MET A 205 15.39 0.18 3.56
N LEU A 206 16.67 0.53 3.54
CA LEU A 206 17.76 -0.45 3.58
C LEU A 206 17.69 -1.29 4.85
N ILE A 207 17.53 -0.67 6.02
CA ILE A 207 17.36 -1.39 7.29
C ILE A 207 16.19 -2.37 7.17
N ARG A 208 15.05 -1.93 6.65
CA ARG A 208 13.85 -2.79 6.48
C ARG A 208 14.09 -3.97 5.55
N GLN A 209 14.89 -3.82 4.51
CA GLN A 209 15.17 -4.91 3.57
C GLN A 209 16.25 -5.87 4.11
N PHE A 210 17.31 -5.34 4.70
CA PHE A 210 18.46 -6.14 5.10
C PHE A 210 18.34 -6.73 6.50
N ALA A 211 17.78 -6.03 7.50
CA ALA A 211 17.73 -6.55 8.86
C ALA A 211 16.90 -7.85 8.99
N PRO A 212 15.69 -7.98 8.41
CA PRO A 212 14.99 -9.26 8.40
C PRO A 212 15.76 -10.37 7.69
N TYR A 213 16.40 -10.07 6.57
CA TYR A 213 17.24 -11.04 5.86
C TYR A 213 18.39 -11.54 6.74
N VAL A 214 19.11 -10.63 7.39
CA VAL A 214 20.24 -10.98 8.29
C VAL A 214 19.76 -11.84 9.46
N VAL A 215 18.65 -11.46 10.10
CA VAL A 215 18.07 -12.24 11.19
C VAL A 215 17.68 -13.64 10.73
N LEU A 216 17.00 -13.76 9.59
CA LEU A 216 16.63 -15.04 9.01
C LEU A 216 17.87 -15.85 8.59
N ALA A 217 18.92 -15.20 8.10
CA ALA A 217 20.17 -15.88 7.70
C ALA A 217 20.93 -16.48 8.91
N ILE A 218 20.88 -15.77 10.05
CA ILE A 218 21.42 -16.29 11.32
C ILE A 218 20.58 -17.48 11.80
N MET A 219 19.27 -17.42 11.65
CA MET A 219 18.34 -18.47 12.11
C MET A 219 18.35 -19.72 11.23
N PHE A 220 18.30 -19.56 9.92
CA PHE A 220 18.03 -20.65 8.96
C PHE A 220 19.10 -20.84 7.87
N GLY A 221 20.15 -20.02 7.89
CA GLY A 221 21.17 -19.97 6.84
C GLY A 221 20.76 -19.06 5.65
N PRO A 222 21.75 -18.59 4.88
CA PRO A 222 21.53 -17.53 3.88
C PRO A 222 20.63 -17.96 2.71
N PHE A 223 20.66 -19.22 2.30
CA PHE A 223 19.80 -19.75 1.24
C PHE A 223 18.31 -19.69 1.63
N TRP A 224 17.96 -20.23 2.80
CA TRP A 224 16.59 -20.22 3.29
C TRP A 224 16.11 -18.81 3.65
N ALA A 225 16.99 -17.96 4.18
CA ALA A 225 16.69 -16.56 4.44
C ALA A 225 16.26 -15.81 3.17
N MET A 226 16.93 -16.07 2.04
CA MET A 226 16.57 -15.46 0.76
C MET A 226 15.16 -15.91 0.32
N ALA A 227 14.87 -17.20 0.39
CA ALA A 227 13.54 -17.73 0.06
C ALA A 227 12.44 -17.15 0.98
N MET A 228 12.72 -17.08 2.28
CA MET A 228 11.81 -16.49 3.27
C MET A 228 11.59 -15.00 3.04
N TRP A 229 12.65 -14.24 2.72
CA TRP A 229 12.53 -12.83 2.37
C TRP A 229 11.65 -12.63 1.14
N PHE A 230 11.78 -13.46 0.10
CA PHE A 230 10.90 -13.44 -1.07
C PHE A 230 9.43 -13.70 -0.66
N VAL A 231 9.17 -14.71 0.15
CA VAL A 231 7.82 -15.04 0.62
C VAL A 231 7.22 -13.89 1.43
N MET A 232 8.01 -13.25 2.29
CA MET A 232 7.58 -12.07 3.05
C MET A 232 7.22 -10.90 2.12
N MET A 233 8.03 -10.64 1.09
CA MET A 233 7.76 -9.59 0.09
C MET A 233 6.53 -9.92 -0.77
N MET A 234 6.34 -11.17 -1.16
CA MET A 234 5.16 -11.62 -1.92
C MET A 234 3.89 -11.50 -1.09
N SER A 235 3.92 -11.91 0.18
CA SER A 235 2.79 -11.78 1.10
C SER A 235 2.42 -10.31 1.35
N PHE A 236 3.41 -9.47 1.59
CA PHE A 236 3.23 -8.01 1.68
C PHE A 236 2.58 -7.45 0.42
N GLY A 237 3.13 -7.78 -0.76
CA GLY A 237 2.63 -7.28 -2.05
C GLY A 237 1.22 -7.73 -2.35
N PHE A 238 0.92 -9.01 -2.13
CA PHE A 238 -0.43 -9.55 -2.30
C PHE A 238 -1.43 -8.82 -1.43
N PHE A 239 -1.11 -8.62 -0.16
CA PHE A 239 -2.02 -8.01 0.80
C PHE A 239 -2.27 -6.53 0.49
N MET A 240 -1.22 -5.77 0.15
CA MET A 240 -1.33 -4.38 -0.31
C MET A 240 -2.19 -4.26 -1.57
N GLY A 241 -1.89 -5.06 -2.60
CA GLY A 241 -2.61 -5.03 -3.86
C GLY A 241 -4.07 -5.48 -3.73
N ALA A 242 -4.34 -6.51 -2.92
CA ALA A 242 -5.70 -7.00 -2.66
C ALA A 242 -6.55 -6.00 -1.87
N ALA A 243 -5.93 -5.17 -1.00
CA ALA A 243 -6.64 -4.14 -0.27
C ALA A 243 -7.04 -2.94 -1.17
N PHE A 244 -6.14 -2.51 -2.07
CA PHE A 244 -6.39 -1.33 -2.89
C PHE A 244 -7.17 -1.61 -4.18
N ALA A 245 -6.99 -2.77 -4.80
CA ALA A 245 -7.60 -3.09 -6.08
C ALA A 245 -9.15 -2.99 -6.11
N PRO A 246 -9.90 -3.46 -5.09
CA PRO A 246 -11.36 -3.46 -5.16
C PRO A 246 -12.00 -2.09 -5.23
N ASN A 247 -11.36 -1.04 -4.70
CA ASN A 247 -11.96 0.30 -4.60
C ASN A 247 -12.22 0.94 -5.96
N HIS A 248 -11.27 0.82 -6.89
CA HIS A 248 -11.31 1.54 -8.17
C HIS A 248 -11.33 0.61 -9.39
N LYS A 249 -10.84 -0.64 -9.28
CA LYS A 249 -10.79 -1.56 -10.43
C LYS A 249 -12.20 -2.01 -10.84
N GLY A 250 -12.47 -1.86 -12.15
CA GLY A 250 -13.81 -2.13 -12.72
C GLY A 250 -14.83 -0.99 -12.53
N MET A 251 -14.42 0.15 -11.94
CA MET A 251 -15.21 1.38 -11.95
C MET A 251 -14.96 2.16 -13.25
N PRO A 252 -15.84 3.10 -13.64
CA PRO A 252 -15.71 3.87 -14.86
C PRO A 252 -14.35 4.52 -15.02
N LEU A 253 -13.79 4.48 -16.22
CA LEU A 253 -12.63 5.24 -16.62
C LEU A 253 -13.07 6.63 -17.10
N ILE A 254 -12.36 7.65 -16.65
CA ILE A 254 -12.63 9.03 -16.98
C ILE A 254 -11.73 9.47 -18.14
N ALA A 255 -12.31 10.07 -19.19
CA ALA A 255 -11.55 10.58 -20.33
C ALA A 255 -10.52 11.63 -19.90
N LYS A 256 -9.38 11.70 -20.61
CA LYS A 256 -8.27 12.60 -20.29
C LYS A 256 -8.69 14.07 -20.20
N ASP A 257 -9.57 14.50 -21.07
CA ASP A 257 -10.07 15.89 -21.23
C ASP A 257 -11.37 16.16 -20.47
N SER A 258 -11.82 15.20 -19.66
CA SER A 258 -13.05 15.33 -18.88
C SER A 258 -13.02 16.53 -17.93
N LYS A 259 -14.12 17.30 -17.94
CA LYS A 259 -14.36 18.45 -17.06
C LYS A 259 -15.20 18.10 -15.82
N LEU A 260 -15.30 16.79 -15.48
CA LEU A 260 -15.97 16.38 -14.26
C LEU A 260 -15.37 17.10 -13.05
N ASP A 261 -16.23 17.63 -12.20
CA ASP A 261 -15.83 18.21 -10.92
C ASP A 261 -15.24 17.11 -9.99
N PHE A 262 -14.54 17.55 -8.95
CA PHE A 262 -13.85 16.66 -8.02
C PHE A 262 -14.82 15.69 -7.33
N PHE A 263 -15.96 16.19 -6.80
CA PHE A 263 -16.90 15.38 -6.05
C PHE A 263 -17.54 14.28 -6.91
N SER A 264 -18.07 14.64 -8.07
CA SER A 264 -18.67 13.69 -9.02
C SER A 264 -17.67 12.63 -9.46
N ARG A 265 -16.41 13.01 -9.69
CA ARG A 265 -15.35 12.06 -10.03
C ARG A 265 -15.11 11.05 -8.92
N GLN A 266 -14.96 11.49 -7.66
CA GLN A 266 -14.75 10.59 -6.53
C GLN A 266 -15.90 9.57 -6.40
N VAL A 267 -17.14 10.01 -6.53
CA VAL A 267 -18.32 9.12 -6.40
C VAL A 267 -18.40 8.12 -7.55
N LEU A 268 -18.14 8.56 -8.80
CA LEU A 268 -18.27 7.70 -9.98
C LEU A 268 -17.15 6.66 -10.09
N THR A 269 -15.95 6.97 -9.62
CA THR A 269 -14.79 6.11 -9.79
C THR A 269 -14.49 5.22 -8.59
N SER A 270 -15.26 5.33 -7.51
CA SER A 270 -15.08 4.57 -6.28
C SER A 270 -16.31 3.73 -5.98
N ARG A 271 -16.13 2.65 -5.24
CA ARG A 271 -17.25 1.82 -4.76
C ARG A 271 -17.17 1.63 -3.25
N ASN A 272 -18.34 1.48 -2.63
CA ASN A 272 -18.41 1.01 -1.25
C ASN A 272 -18.28 -0.51 -1.22
N ILE A 273 -17.42 -0.99 -0.32
CA ILE A 273 -17.22 -2.42 -0.10
C ILE A 273 -17.88 -2.76 1.25
N LYS A 274 -18.87 -3.66 1.23
CA LYS A 274 -19.49 -4.12 2.48
C LYS A 274 -18.45 -4.85 3.32
N GLY A 275 -18.16 -4.31 4.51
CA GLY A 275 -17.21 -4.83 5.46
C GLY A 275 -17.68 -6.08 6.20
N SER A 276 -16.73 -6.69 6.88
CA SER A 276 -16.92 -7.61 8.00
C SER A 276 -15.88 -7.24 9.04
N TRP A 277 -16.07 -7.63 10.29
CA TRP A 277 -15.10 -7.34 11.35
C TRP A 277 -13.66 -7.70 10.93
N LEU A 278 -13.46 -8.88 10.33
CA LEU A 278 -12.14 -9.31 9.87
C LEU A 278 -11.60 -8.42 8.76
N LYS A 279 -12.41 -8.11 7.75
CA LYS A 279 -12.01 -7.26 6.62
C LYS A 279 -11.68 -5.84 7.07
N ASP A 280 -12.52 -5.25 7.92
CA ASP A 280 -12.35 -3.88 8.40
C ASP A 280 -11.09 -3.72 9.28
N ASN A 281 -10.66 -4.81 9.95
CA ASN A 281 -9.41 -4.82 10.71
C ASN A 281 -8.18 -5.14 9.87
N LEU A 282 -8.31 -5.96 8.81
CA LEU A 282 -7.17 -6.39 8.01
C LEU A 282 -6.87 -5.43 6.85
N MET A 283 -7.88 -4.78 6.28
CA MET A 283 -7.72 -3.97 5.06
C MET A 283 -7.65 -2.46 5.33
N GLY A 284 -7.72 -2.03 6.56
CA GLY A 284 -7.56 -0.63 6.97
C GLY A 284 -8.84 0.15 7.10
#